data_9fcf478a14fbaa4f0c85b4929c4346d3
#
_entry.id   9fcf478a14fbaa4f0c85b4929c4346d3
#
_cell.length_a   1.000
_cell.length_b   1.000
_cell.length_c   1.000
_cell.angle_alpha   90.00
_cell.angle_beta   90.00
_cell.angle_gamma   90.00
#
_symmetry.space_group_name_H-M   'P 1'
#
loop_
_entity.id
_entity.type
_entity.pdbx_description
1 polymer ?
#
loop_
_entity_poly.entity_id
_entity_poly.type
_entity_poly.pdbx_seq_one_letter_code
_entity_poly.pdbx_strand_id
1 'polypeptide(L)'
;MNKQRIYSIVAILLFVVGGVLIGKPFYDGYKAETKQTANVQAVQKMEYEKHDTEFVDASKINQPDLAEIANASLDKKQVIGRISIPSVSLEIPVLKSSTEKNLLSGAATVKENQVMGKGNYALAGHNMSKKGVLFSDIASLKKGDKIYLYDNENEYEYAVTGVSEVTPDKWEVVEDHGKDEITLITCVSVKDNSKRYVVAGDLVGTKAKK
;
A
#
# COMPACT_ATOMS: atom_id res chain seq x y z
N MET A 1 36.82 40.00 -8.68
CA MET A 1 36.73 38.55 -8.99
C MET A 1 36.65 38.40 -10.51
N ASN A 2 37.50 37.57 -11.13
CA ASN A 2 37.59 37.44 -12.59
C ASN A 2 36.28 36.77 -13.11
N LYS A 3 35.71 37.30 -14.21
CA LYS A 3 34.45 36.79 -14.80
C LYS A 3 34.46 35.27 -15.03
N GLN A 4 35.59 34.70 -15.44
CA GLN A 4 35.74 33.25 -15.61
C GLN A 4 35.56 32.47 -14.32
N ARG A 5 36.05 32.95 -13.19
CA ARG A 5 35.84 32.30 -11.86
C ARG A 5 34.40 32.36 -11.44
N ILE A 6 33.67 33.45 -11.75
CA ILE A 6 32.24 33.55 -11.47
C ILE A 6 31.45 32.49 -12.28
N TYR A 7 31.75 32.39 -13.59
CA TYR A 7 31.10 31.38 -14.45
C TYR A 7 31.36 29.92 -13.97
N SER A 8 32.61 29.64 -13.55
CA SER A 8 32.93 28.31 -13.02
C SER A 8 32.18 28.01 -11.73
N ILE A 9 32.07 28.96 -10.81
CA ILE A 9 31.31 28.79 -9.56
C ILE A 9 29.82 28.56 -9.85
N VAL A 10 29.23 29.37 -10.74
CA VAL A 10 27.83 29.21 -11.14
C VAL A 10 27.58 27.85 -11.79
N ALA A 11 28.47 27.41 -12.68
CA ALA A 11 28.36 26.08 -13.33
C ALA A 11 28.43 24.95 -12.30
N ILE A 12 29.35 25.02 -11.32
CA ILE A 12 29.45 24.01 -10.25
C ILE A 12 28.18 24.00 -9.40
N LEU A 13 27.66 25.18 -9.02
CA LEU A 13 26.42 25.29 -8.26
C LEU A 13 25.22 24.67 -9.01
N LEU A 14 25.10 24.99 -10.30
CA LEU A 14 24.05 24.41 -11.14
C LEU A 14 24.18 22.87 -11.26
N PHE A 15 25.40 22.38 -11.38
CA PHE A 15 25.67 20.94 -11.42
C PHE A 15 25.29 20.24 -10.11
N VAL A 16 25.65 20.83 -8.96
CA VAL A 16 25.30 20.31 -7.63
C VAL A 16 23.79 20.33 -7.43
N VAL A 17 23.14 21.45 -7.74
CA VAL A 17 21.66 21.56 -7.62
C VAL A 17 20.97 20.55 -8.54
N GLY A 18 21.42 20.42 -9.80
CA GLY A 18 20.89 19.42 -10.74
C GLY A 18 21.08 17.99 -10.22
N GLY A 19 22.25 17.68 -9.66
CA GLY A 19 22.54 16.38 -9.05
C GLY A 19 21.62 16.06 -7.87
N VAL A 20 21.37 17.05 -7.00
CA VAL A 20 20.44 16.89 -5.87
C VAL A 20 19.00 16.68 -6.36
N LEU A 21 18.55 17.48 -7.32
CA LEU A 21 17.18 17.38 -7.86
C LEU A 21 16.91 16.03 -8.53
N ILE A 22 17.91 15.47 -9.23
CA ILE A 22 17.80 14.15 -9.85
C ILE A 22 17.96 13.03 -8.80
N GLY A 23 18.91 13.13 -7.90
CA GLY A 23 19.24 12.10 -6.92
C GLY A 23 18.21 11.92 -5.81
N LYS A 24 17.54 13.01 -5.39
CA LYS A 24 16.59 13.01 -4.28
C LYS A 24 15.43 12.00 -4.49
N PRO A 25 14.72 11.95 -5.61
CA PRO A 25 13.63 10.97 -5.82
C PRO A 25 14.10 9.52 -5.75
N PHE A 26 15.31 9.21 -6.23
CA PHE A 26 15.89 7.87 -6.13
C PHE A 26 16.20 7.50 -4.68
N TYR A 27 16.77 8.45 -3.93
CA TYR A 27 17.07 8.26 -2.50
C TYR A 27 15.79 8.07 -1.68
N ASP A 28 14.78 8.91 -1.88
CA ASP A 28 13.49 8.81 -1.19
C ASP A 28 12.79 7.49 -1.53
N GLY A 29 12.83 7.05 -2.78
CA GLY A 29 12.32 5.76 -3.22
C GLY A 29 13.03 4.57 -2.56
N TYR A 30 14.35 4.61 -2.48
CA TYR A 30 15.14 3.57 -1.78
C TYR A 30 14.78 3.52 -0.29
N LYS A 31 14.67 4.67 0.36
CA LYS A 31 14.27 4.74 1.77
C LYS A 31 12.86 4.22 2.02
N ALA A 32 11.91 4.55 1.14
CA ALA A 32 10.53 4.07 1.24
C ALA A 32 10.46 2.54 1.18
N GLU A 33 11.18 1.92 0.23
CA GLU A 33 11.27 0.46 0.09
C GLU A 33 11.95 -0.20 1.31
N THR A 34 13.06 0.37 1.78
CA THR A 34 13.74 -0.10 3.00
C THR A 34 12.83 0.01 4.23
N LYS A 35 12.08 1.09 4.33
CA LYS A 35 11.12 1.30 5.41
C LYS A 35 9.99 0.28 5.37
N GLN A 36 9.44 0.01 4.19
CA GLN A 36 8.43 -1.03 3.99
C GLN A 36 8.95 -2.40 4.44
N THR A 37 10.15 -2.79 4.01
CA THR A 37 10.79 -4.05 4.42
C THR A 37 10.97 -4.12 5.94
N ALA A 38 11.42 -3.04 6.57
CA ALA A 38 11.55 -2.98 8.03
C ALA A 38 10.20 -3.09 8.75
N ASN A 39 9.14 -2.49 8.21
CA ASN A 39 7.78 -2.63 8.75
C ASN A 39 7.30 -4.08 8.68
N VAL A 40 7.54 -4.78 7.56
CA VAL A 40 7.21 -6.20 7.40
C VAL A 40 7.94 -7.04 8.43
N GLN A 41 9.27 -6.88 8.56
CA GLN A 41 10.06 -7.62 9.57
C GLN A 41 9.57 -7.38 11.00
N ALA A 42 9.14 -6.15 11.30
CA ALA A 42 8.62 -5.80 12.62
C ALA A 42 7.29 -6.50 12.95
N VAL A 43 6.48 -6.83 11.94
CA VAL A 43 5.15 -7.43 12.15
C VAL A 43 5.09 -8.94 11.90
N GLN A 44 6.07 -9.53 11.22
CA GLN A 44 6.08 -10.97 10.89
C GLN A 44 6.01 -11.89 12.11
N LYS A 45 6.61 -11.47 13.23
CA LYS A 45 6.68 -12.24 14.47
C LYS A 45 5.82 -11.64 15.60
N MET A 46 5.02 -10.63 15.27
CA MET A 46 4.20 -9.90 16.23
C MET A 46 2.86 -10.63 16.38
N GLU A 47 2.36 -10.67 17.59
CA GLU A 47 0.97 -11.00 17.87
C GLU A 47 0.14 -9.73 17.70
N TYR A 48 -0.93 -9.81 16.89
CA TYR A 48 -1.77 -8.66 16.56
C TYR A 48 -2.82 -8.47 17.66
N GLU A 49 -2.88 -7.27 18.22
CA GLU A 49 -3.86 -6.93 19.25
C GLU A 49 -5.19 -6.47 18.60
N LYS A 50 -6.31 -6.78 19.26
CA LYS A 50 -7.62 -6.25 18.87
C LYS A 50 -7.83 -4.92 19.56
N HIS A 51 -7.85 -3.83 18.80
CA HIS A 51 -8.19 -2.50 19.29
C HIS A 51 -9.43 -1.96 18.57
N ASP A 52 -10.26 -1.25 19.32
CA ASP A 52 -11.29 -0.43 18.69
C ASP A 52 -10.65 0.82 18.10
N THR A 53 -10.92 1.07 16.84
CA THR A 53 -10.36 2.20 16.09
C THR A 53 -11.52 2.92 15.42
N GLU A 54 -11.55 4.23 15.52
CA GLU A 54 -12.47 5.05 14.74
C GLU A 54 -12.26 4.82 13.25
N PHE A 55 -13.33 4.55 12.53
CA PHE A 55 -13.28 4.31 11.09
C PHE A 55 -13.27 5.65 10.35
N VAL A 56 -12.34 5.79 9.40
CA VAL A 56 -12.18 7.01 8.58
C VAL A 56 -12.54 6.70 7.14
N ASP A 57 -13.37 7.59 6.56
CA ASP A 57 -13.72 7.55 5.14
C ASP A 57 -12.49 7.81 4.26
N ALA A 58 -12.09 6.81 3.49
CA ALA A 58 -10.94 6.86 2.60
C ALA A 58 -11.09 7.87 1.43
N SER A 59 -12.27 8.43 1.21
CA SER A 59 -12.53 9.33 0.07
C SER A 59 -11.77 10.65 0.15
N LYS A 60 -11.34 11.06 1.36
CA LYS A 60 -10.68 12.35 1.65
C LYS A 60 -9.17 12.27 1.82
N ILE A 61 -8.56 11.12 1.54
CA ILE A 61 -7.13 10.89 1.78
C ILE A 61 -6.29 11.51 0.68
N ASN A 62 -5.29 12.30 1.08
CA ASN A 62 -4.33 12.90 0.17
C ASN A 62 -3.33 11.86 -0.33
N GLN A 63 -2.83 12.05 -1.56
CA GLN A 63 -1.79 11.21 -2.12
C GLN A 63 -0.42 11.65 -1.59
N PRO A 64 0.32 10.79 -0.85
CA PRO A 64 1.62 11.15 -0.28
C PRO A 64 2.73 11.12 -1.33
N ASP A 65 3.84 11.74 -1.01
CA ASP A 65 5.10 11.56 -1.73
C ASP A 65 5.94 10.40 -1.12
N LEU A 66 7.04 10.04 -1.80
CA LEU A 66 7.93 8.96 -1.34
C LEU A 66 8.66 9.29 -0.04
N ALA A 67 8.92 10.58 0.22
CA ALA A 67 9.59 11.01 1.45
C ALA A 67 8.65 10.87 2.66
N GLU A 68 7.35 11.08 2.49
CA GLU A 68 6.35 10.84 3.53
C GLU A 68 6.29 9.36 3.90
N ILE A 69 6.25 8.44 2.90
CA ILE A 69 6.33 6.99 3.13
C ILE A 69 7.64 6.62 3.85
N ALA A 70 8.79 7.15 3.39
CA ALA A 70 10.11 6.86 3.96
C ALA A 70 10.25 7.28 5.43
N ASN A 71 9.52 8.33 5.85
CA ASN A 71 9.54 8.88 7.20
C ASN A 71 8.34 8.45 8.05
N ALA A 72 7.39 7.71 7.48
CA ALA A 72 6.21 7.24 8.20
C ALA A 72 6.60 6.36 9.40
N SER A 73 5.84 6.48 10.49
CA SER A 73 5.99 5.63 11.66
C SER A 73 4.85 4.63 11.73
N LEU A 74 5.19 3.34 11.67
CA LEU A 74 4.23 2.26 11.83
C LEU A 74 3.65 2.28 13.24
N ASP A 75 2.33 2.40 13.34
CA ASP A 75 1.61 2.20 14.58
C ASP A 75 1.29 0.70 14.75
N LYS A 76 2.13 0.02 15.53
CA LYS A 76 1.99 -1.42 15.74
C LYS A 76 0.66 -1.82 16.36
N LYS A 77 0.02 -0.93 17.14
CA LYS A 77 -1.31 -1.19 17.73
C LYS A 77 -2.42 -1.26 16.68
N GLN A 78 -2.22 -0.63 15.52
CA GLN A 78 -3.19 -0.65 14.42
C GLN A 78 -2.98 -1.84 13.48
N VAL A 79 -1.88 -2.58 13.62
CA VAL A 79 -1.59 -3.75 12.76
C VAL A 79 -2.49 -4.92 13.17
N ILE A 80 -3.23 -5.45 12.22
CA ILE A 80 -4.16 -6.58 12.37
C ILE A 80 -3.77 -7.79 11.52
N GLY A 81 -2.69 -7.66 10.75
CA GLY A 81 -2.21 -8.72 9.89
C GLY A 81 -1.15 -8.24 8.90
N ARG A 82 -0.91 -9.05 7.90
CA ARG A 82 -0.08 -8.70 6.74
C ARG A 82 -0.66 -9.27 5.46
N ILE A 83 -0.34 -8.64 4.34
CA ILE A 83 -0.69 -9.10 2.99
C ILE A 83 0.60 -9.41 2.23
N SER A 84 0.59 -10.50 1.44
CA SER A 84 1.66 -10.86 0.51
C SER A 84 1.09 -11.19 -0.85
N ILE A 85 1.70 -10.65 -1.91
CA ILE A 85 1.33 -10.90 -3.31
C ILE A 85 2.61 -11.21 -4.08
N PRO A 86 3.01 -12.50 -4.18
CA PRO A 86 4.31 -12.91 -4.73
C PRO A 86 4.57 -12.47 -6.17
N SER A 87 3.55 -12.47 -7.03
CA SER A 87 3.68 -12.11 -8.45
C SER A 87 4.14 -10.67 -8.70
N VAL A 88 3.97 -9.78 -7.71
CA VAL A 88 4.46 -8.39 -7.73
C VAL A 88 5.45 -8.10 -6.60
N SER A 89 5.98 -9.14 -5.95
CA SER A 89 6.94 -9.05 -4.83
C SER A 89 6.48 -8.11 -3.71
N LEU A 90 5.16 -8.02 -3.47
CA LEU A 90 4.57 -7.18 -2.44
C LEU A 90 4.44 -7.95 -1.14
N GLU A 91 4.95 -7.37 -0.07
CA GLU A 91 4.60 -7.75 1.30
C GLU A 91 4.53 -6.49 2.16
N ILE A 92 3.39 -6.25 2.83
CA ILE A 92 3.15 -5.08 3.68
C ILE A 92 2.23 -5.41 4.86
N PRO A 93 2.28 -4.62 5.97
CA PRO A 93 1.32 -4.72 7.05
C PRO A 93 -0.11 -4.42 6.58
N VAL A 94 -1.08 -5.05 7.23
CA VAL A 94 -2.50 -4.70 7.15
C VAL A 94 -2.88 -4.01 8.46
N LEU A 95 -3.45 -2.80 8.34
CA LEU A 95 -3.82 -1.95 9.46
C LEU A 95 -5.35 -1.76 9.52
N LYS A 96 -5.86 -1.54 10.72
CA LYS A 96 -7.28 -1.29 10.96
C LYS A 96 -7.60 0.17 10.66
N SER A 97 -8.60 0.41 9.81
CA SER A 97 -9.04 1.73 9.34
C SER A 97 -8.07 2.45 8.39
N SER A 98 -8.61 3.03 7.33
CA SER A 98 -7.88 3.72 6.26
C SER A 98 -7.56 5.18 6.62
N THR A 99 -6.92 5.40 7.78
CA THR A 99 -6.40 6.72 8.14
C THR A 99 -5.19 7.08 7.28
N GLU A 100 -4.91 8.37 7.07
CA GLU A 100 -3.70 8.83 6.36
C GLU A 100 -2.44 8.17 6.92
N LYS A 101 -2.28 8.17 8.26
CA LYS A 101 -1.13 7.55 8.94
C LYS A 101 -0.98 6.05 8.65
N ASN A 102 -2.08 5.30 8.64
CA ASN A 102 -2.06 3.86 8.39
C ASN A 102 -1.69 3.57 6.94
N LEU A 103 -2.26 4.30 5.99
CA LEU A 103 -2.00 4.14 4.56
C LEU A 103 -0.56 4.48 4.16
N LEU A 104 0.15 5.32 4.92
CA LEU A 104 1.59 5.56 4.75
C LEU A 104 2.45 4.32 5.10
N SER A 105 1.92 3.40 5.91
CA SER A 105 2.70 2.28 6.46
C SER A 105 2.33 0.92 5.89
N GLY A 106 1.18 0.79 5.22
CA GLY A 106 0.70 -0.50 4.70
C GLY A 106 -0.64 -0.39 3.98
N ALA A 107 -1.32 -1.52 3.84
CA ALA A 107 -2.71 -1.59 3.41
C ALA A 107 -3.63 -1.41 4.62
N ALA A 108 -4.79 -0.82 4.41
CA ALA A 108 -5.73 -0.56 5.50
C ALA A 108 -7.15 -0.99 5.14
N THR A 109 -7.91 -1.44 6.15
CA THR A 109 -9.31 -1.84 5.97
C THR A 109 -10.20 -0.65 5.61
N VAL A 110 -11.15 -0.86 4.70
CA VAL A 110 -12.07 0.20 4.22
C VAL A 110 -13.49 0.08 4.77
N LYS A 111 -13.80 -1.02 5.45
CA LYS A 111 -15.08 -1.24 6.12
C LYS A 111 -14.87 -1.57 7.60
N GLU A 112 -15.84 -1.20 8.42
CA GLU A 112 -15.91 -1.64 9.81
C GLU A 112 -16.19 -3.15 9.89
N ASN A 113 -15.71 -3.77 10.95
CA ASN A 113 -16.08 -5.14 11.35
C ASN A 113 -15.84 -6.23 10.30
N GLN A 114 -15.04 -5.96 9.25
CA GLN A 114 -14.67 -7.02 8.31
C GLN A 114 -13.70 -8.03 8.94
N VAL A 115 -13.86 -9.30 8.58
CA VAL A 115 -13.09 -10.41 9.11
C VAL A 115 -12.32 -11.09 7.98
N MET A 116 -11.02 -11.34 8.15
CA MET A 116 -10.22 -12.05 7.16
C MET A 116 -10.83 -13.41 6.85
N GLY A 117 -10.92 -13.76 5.58
CA GLY A 117 -11.49 -15.02 5.14
C GLY A 117 -13.02 -15.10 5.16
N LYS A 118 -13.73 -13.99 5.42
CA LYS A 118 -15.20 -13.96 5.40
C LYS A 118 -15.76 -12.75 4.67
N GLY A 119 -16.79 -12.99 3.86
CA GLY A 119 -17.42 -11.96 3.05
C GLY A 119 -16.41 -11.24 2.15
N ASN A 120 -16.67 -10.00 1.76
CA ASN A 120 -15.72 -9.21 1.00
C ASN A 120 -14.72 -8.48 1.93
N TYR A 121 -13.50 -8.99 2.04
CA TYR A 121 -12.43 -8.34 2.82
C TYR A 121 -11.75 -7.26 1.96
N ALA A 122 -12.08 -6.01 2.21
CA ALA A 122 -11.66 -4.88 1.38
C ALA A 122 -10.49 -4.09 2.01
N LEU A 123 -9.44 -3.85 1.22
CA LEU A 123 -8.24 -3.12 1.61
C LEU A 123 -7.94 -1.99 0.64
N ALA A 124 -7.57 -0.83 1.16
CA ALA A 124 -7.01 0.29 0.40
C ALA A 124 -5.51 0.42 0.64
N GLY A 125 -4.81 0.94 -0.36
CA GLY A 125 -3.38 1.27 -0.28
C GLY A 125 -3.00 2.29 -1.34
N HIS A 126 -1.95 3.09 -1.07
CA HIS A 126 -1.49 4.09 -2.01
C HIS A 126 -0.84 3.49 -3.26
N ASN A 127 -1.08 4.13 -4.41
CA ASN A 127 -0.30 3.93 -5.64
C ASN A 127 0.84 4.96 -5.66
N MET A 128 2.07 4.50 -5.61
CA MET A 128 3.24 5.36 -5.58
C MET A 128 3.93 5.42 -6.96
N SER A 129 4.73 6.47 -7.20
CA SER A 129 5.52 6.60 -8.43
C SER A 129 6.64 5.55 -8.55
N LYS A 130 6.99 4.89 -7.45
CA LYS A 130 8.00 3.82 -7.40
C LYS A 130 7.32 2.47 -7.30
N LYS A 131 7.66 1.57 -8.21
CA LYS A 131 7.27 0.15 -8.16
C LYS A 131 7.77 -0.52 -6.88
N GLY A 132 7.05 -1.53 -6.40
CA GLY A 132 7.36 -2.28 -5.19
C GLY A 132 6.99 -1.55 -3.88
N VAL A 133 6.48 -0.32 -3.93
CA VAL A 133 6.06 0.44 -2.75
C VAL A 133 4.54 0.44 -2.65
N LEU A 134 4.01 -0.05 -1.52
CA LEU A 134 2.57 -0.16 -1.25
C LEU A 134 1.82 -0.84 -2.41
N PHE A 135 0.68 -0.32 -2.86
CA PHE A 135 -0.14 -0.92 -3.92
C PHE A 135 0.22 -0.46 -5.35
N SER A 136 1.45 0.02 -5.58
CA SER A 136 1.87 0.56 -6.89
C SER A 136 1.75 -0.43 -8.05
N ASP A 137 1.86 -1.74 -7.78
CA ASP A 137 1.91 -2.75 -8.84
C ASP A 137 0.67 -3.64 -8.91
N ILE A 138 -0.36 -3.43 -8.05
CA ILE A 138 -1.53 -4.32 -8.03
C ILE A 138 -2.35 -4.29 -9.33
N ALA A 139 -2.29 -3.19 -10.08
CA ALA A 139 -2.94 -3.10 -11.40
C ALA A 139 -2.35 -4.06 -12.45
N SER A 140 -1.13 -4.58 -12.23
CA SER A 140 -0.48 -5.54 -13.13
C SER A 140 -0.86 -7.00 -12.85
N LEU A 141 -1.62 -7.26 -11.78
CA LEU A 141 -2.07 -8.60 -11.40
C LEU A 141 -2.96 -9.20 -12.48
N LYS A 142 -2.89 -10.52 -12.61
CA LYS A 142 -3.63 -11.31 -13.59
C LYS A 142 -4.52 -12.33 -12.90
N LYS A 143 -5.57 -12.72 -13.58
CA LYS A 143 -6.43 -13.82 -13.12
C LYS A 143 -5.60 -15.07 -12.76
N GLY A 144 -5.81 -15.60 -11.56
CA GLY A 144 -5.08 -16.73 -11.00
C GLY A 144 -3.87 -16.37 -10.13
N ASP A 145 -3.38 -15.12 -10.15
CA ASP A 145 -2.36 -14.66 -9.22
C ASP A 145 -2.82 -14.84 -7.77
N LYS A 146 -1.89 -15.14 -6.88
CA LYS A 146 -2.21 -15.43 -5.49
C LYS A 146 -2.02 -14.20 -4.60
N ILE A 147 -2.98 -14.01 -3.71
CA ILE A 147 -2.95 -13.03 -2.64
C ILE A 147 -3.06 -13.80 -1.32
N TYR A 148 -2.14 -13.56 -0.40
CA TYR A 148 -2.14 -14.17 0.91
C TYR A 148 -2.39 -13.11 1.98
N LEU A 149 -3.36 -13.36 2.85
CA LEU A 149 -3.53 -12.61 4.08
C LEU A 149 -3.12 -13.48 5.26
N TYR A 150 -2.58 -12.83 6.27
CA TYR A 150 -2.14 -13.50 7.51
C TYR A 150 -2.66 -12.72 8.70
N ASP A 151 -3.35 -13.40 9.60
CA ASP A 151 -3.63 -12.93 10.95
C ASP A 151 -2.80 -13.70 11.99
N ASN A 152 -3.20 -13.71 13.26
CA ASN A 152 -2.51 -14.46 14.32
C ASN A 152 -2.60 -15.98 14.15
N GLU A 153 -3.71 -16.45 13.61
CA GLU A 153 -4.10 -17.86 13.63
C GLU A 153 -3.99 -18.53 12.26
N ASN A 154 -4.22 -17.77 11.19
CA ASN A 154 -4.43 -18.34 9.87
C ASN A 154 -3.65 -17.61 8.76
N GLU A 155 -3.45 -18.36 7.69
CA GLU A 155 -3.12 -17.90 6.34
C GLU A 155 -4.35 -18.10 5.45
N TYR A 156 -4.77 -17.04 4.79
CA TYR A 156 -5.87 -17.05 3.83
C TYR A 156 -5.32 -16.85 2.42
N GLU A 157 -5.57 -17.83 1.54
CA GLU A 157 -5.15 -17.77 0.14
C GLU A 157 -6.33 -17.36 -0.74
N TYR A 158 -6.15 -16.28 -1.50
CA TYR A 158 -7.11 -15.84 -2.51
C TYR A 158 -6.49 -15.96 -3.91
N ALA A 159 -7.33 -16.22 -4.91
CA ALA A 159 -6.95 -16.19 -6.31
C ALA A 159 -7.60 -15.00 -7.01
N VAL A 160 -6.81 -14.15 -7.65
CA VAL A 160 -7.30 -13.01 -8.42
C VAL A 160 -8.30 -13.46 -9.48
N THR A 161 -9.47 -12.86 -9.51
CA THR A 161 -10.52 -13.09 -10.51
C THR A 161 -10.49 -12.04 -11.62
N GLY A 162 -10.05 -10.82 -11.30
CA GLY A 162 -9.90 -9.75 -12.28
C GLY A 162 -9.38 -8.45 -11.70
N VAL A 163 -9.02 -7.55 -12.62
CA VAL A 163 -8.62 -6.16 -12.33
C VAL A 163 -9.51 -5.26 -13.17
N SER A 164 -10.05 -4.21 -12.57
CA SER A 164 -10.93 -3.24 -13.24
C SER A 164 -10.61 -1.82 -12.82
N GLU A 165 -11.07 -0.85 -13.61
CA GLU A 165 -11.06 0.56 -13.24
C GLU A 165 -12.49 1.01 -12.92
N VAL A 166 -12.65 1.74 -11.81
CA VAL A 166 -13.92 2.31 -11.38
C VAL A 166 -13.75 3.78 -10.99
N THR A 167 -14.86 4.51 -10.94
CA THR A 167 -14.90 5.85 -10.33
C THR A 167 -14.93 5.73 -8.79
N PRO A 168 -14.47 6.76 -8.04
CA PRO A 168 -14.37 6.68 -6.58
C PRO A 168 -15.70 6.51 -5.84
N ASP A 169 -16.81 6.82 -6.49
CA ASP A 169 -18.18 6.69 -5.96
C ASP A 169 -18.76 5.26 -6.07
N LYS A 170 -18.05 4.33 -6.70
CA LYS A 170 -18.47 2.93 -6.87
C LYS A 170 -18.20 2.09 -5.63
N TRP A 171 -18.98 2.35 -4.57
CA TRP A 171 -18.87 1.64 -3.29
C TRP A 171 -19.32 0.19 -3.34
N GLU A 172 -20.12 -0.20 -4.33
CA GLU A 172 -20.59 -1.57 -4.50
C GLU A 172 -19.45 -2.59 -4.59
N VAL A 173 -18.24 -2.15 -5.04
CA VAL A 173 -17.08 -3.03 -5.15
C VAL A 173 -16.55 -3.52 -3.79
N VAL A 174 -16.92 -2.86 -2.69
CA VAL A 174 -16.51 -3.27 -1.33
C VAL A 174 -17.63 -3.93 -0.54
N GLU A 175 -18.87 -3.93 -1.06
CA GLU A 175 -19.99 -4.58 -0.39
C GLU A 175 -19.80 -6.09 -0.34
N ASP A 176 -20.60 -6.76 0.48
CA ASP A 176 -20.59 -8.21 0.59
C ASP A 176 -21.48 -8.80 -0.52
N HIS A 177 -20.88 -9.62 -1.38
CA HIS A 177 -21.59 -10.27 -2.50
C HIS A 177 -22.04 -11.71 -2.18
N GLY A 178 -22.07 -12.08 -0.89
CA GLY A 178 -22.52 -13.40 -0.45
C GLY A 178 -21.51 -14.52 -0.69
N LYS A 179 -20.24 -14.19 -0.88
CA LYS A 179 -19.10 -15.11 -1.00
C LYS A 179 -17.89 -14.60 -0.25
N ASP A 180 -16.94 -15.49 0.04
CA ASP A 180 -15.68 -15.13 0.67
C ASP A 180 -14.68 -14.64 -0.40
N GLU A 181 -14.38 -13.34 -0.38
CA GLU A 181 -13.54 -12.69 -1.38
C GLU A 181 -12.69 -11.59 -0.78
N ILE A 182 -11.72 -11.10 -1.56
CA ILE A 182 -10.89 -9.94 -1.26
C ILE A 182 -11.06 -8.88 -2.33
N THR A 183 -11.07 -7.62 -1.90
CA THR A 183 -11.03 -6.45 -2.79
C THR A 183 -9.86 -5.56 -2.41
N LEU A 184 -8.91 -5.33 -3.35
CA LEU A 184 -7.82 -4.38 -3.17
C LEU A 184 -8.09 -3.14 -4.00
N ILE A 185 -7.93 -1.96 -3.40
CA ILE A 185 -8.23 -0.66 -4.03
C ILE A 185 -7.03 0.26 -3.96
N THR A 186 -6.71 0.89 -5.09
CA THR A 186 -5.69 1.94 -5.17
C THR A 186 -6.06 2.99 -6.21
N CYS A 187 -5.41 4.16 -6.16
CA CYS A 187 -5.57 5.19 -7.21
C CYS A 187 -4.96 4.71 -8.53
N VAL A 188 -5.56 5.08 -9.66
CA VAL A 188 -5.02 4.76 -11.00
C VAL A 188 -3.73 5.54 -11.25
N SER A 189 -3.64 6.77 -10.76
CA SER A 189 -2.49 7.63 -10.92
C SER A 189 -2.13 8.35 -9.62
N VAL A 190 -0.84 8.59 -9.43
CA VAL A 190 -0.32 9.43 -8.31
C VAL A 190 -0.78 10.90 -8.44
N LYS A 191 -1.13 11.34 -9.64
CA LYS A 191 -1.50 12.73 -9.96
C LYS A 191 -3.00 12.93 -10.18
N ASP A 192 -3.76 11.86 -10.34
CA ASP A 192 -5.16 11.90 -10.71
C ASP A 192 -5.97 10.93 -9.84
N ASN A 193 -6.84 11.47 -9.02
CA ASN A 193 -7.73 10.74 -8.12
C ASN A 193 -9.10 10.43 -8.75
N SER A 194 -9.28 10.66 -10.05
CA SER A 194 -10.59 10.47 -10.72
C SER A 194 -11.01 9.01 -10.85
N LYS A 195 -10.06 8.06 -10.74
CA LYS A 195 -10.31 6.63 -10.88
C LYS A 195 -9.56 5.79 -9.85
N ARG A 196 -10.06 4.57 -9.65
CA ARG A 196 -9.46 3.55 -8.80
C ARG A 196 -9.21 2.28 -9.60
N TYR A 197 -8.06 1.63 -9.39
CA TYR A 197 -7.90 0.21 -9.72
C TYR A 197 -8.53 -0.61 -8.60
N VAL A 198 -9.30 -1.60 -9.00
CA VAL A 198 -9.92 -2.59 -8.13
C VAL A 198 -9.46 -3.96 -8.57
N VAL A 199 -8.83 -4.69 -7.66
CA VAL A 199 -8.46 -6.10 -7.83
C VAL A 199 -9.42 -6.91 -7.00
N ALA A 200 -10.15 -7.83 -7.63
CA ALA A 200 -11.00 -8.79 -6.96
C ALA A 200 -10.35 -10.18 -6.95
N GLY A 201 -10.55 -10.94 -5.87
CA GLY A 201 -10.08 -12.32 -5.76
C GLY A 201 -10.98 -13.15 -4.87
N ASP A 202 -11.22 -14.41 -5.23
CA ASP A 202 -12.03 -15.36 -4.45
C ASP A 202 -11.13 -16.11 -3.44
N LEU A 203 -11.63 -16.36 -2.24
CA LEU A 203 -10.96 -17.22 -1.25
C LEU A 203 -10.88 -18.65 -1.78
N VAL A 204 -9.68 -19.21 -1.83
CA VAL A 204 -9.43 -20.57 -2.33
C VAL A 204 -8.92 -21.52 -1.25
N GLY A 205 -8.49 -21.01 -0.11
CA GLY A 205 -8.05 -21.84 1.01
C GLY A 205 -7.74 -21.05 2.26
N THR A 206 -7.81 -21.75 3.40
CA THR A 206 -7.38 -21.24 4.72
C THR A 206 -6.54 -22.32 5.38
N LYS A 207 -5.39 -21.92 5.94
CA LYS A 207 -4.48 -22.81 6.67
C LYS A 207 -4.20 -22.21 8.04
N ALA A 208 -4.26 -23.04 9.08
CA ALA A 208 -3.77 -22.62 10.39
C ALA A 208 -2.25 -22.38 10.37
N LYS A 209 -1.80 -21.29 10.96
CA LYS A 209 -0.37 -21.06 11.23
C LYS A 209 0.13 -22.15 12.20
N LYS A 210 1.28 -22.72 11.89
CA LYS A 210 1.99 -23.65 12.77
C LYS A 210 2.81 -22.90 13.80
#